data_73f1230a1cad17d1f388ac364c4b4948
#
_entry.id   73f1230a1cad17d1f388ac364c4b4948
#
_cell.length_a   1.000
_cell.length_b   1.000
_cell.length_c   1.000
_cell.angle_alpha   90.00
_cell.angle_beta   90.00
_cell.angle_gamma   90.00
#
_symmetry.space_group_name_H-M   'P 1'
#
loop_
_entity.id
_entity.type
_entity.pdbx_description
1 polymer ?
#
loop_
_entity_poly.entity_id
_entity_poly.type
_entity_poly.pdbx_seq_one_letter_code
_entity_poly.pdbx_strand_id
1 'polypeptide(L)'
;MFKKTKVALTALMTITFSIAQDNTIDINKKKLEIGKTDVVFKVKGMVCSFCAQGLQKSLSKLAYIDKKNYTKGVKVDLKDQITIISTKEGAKVDHQLAVKKIIDAGYNVEAAYYNPTGTKVEQISLQIKDSKKGKHKKHGMNHKHKG
;
A
#
# COMPACT_ATOMS: atom_id res chain seq x y z
N MET A 1 -45.65 3.84 60.55
CA MET A 1 -44.18 3.70 60.60
C MET A 1 -43.65 3.57 59.15
N PHE A 2 -43.23 4.62 58.54
CA PHE A 2 -42.70 4.59 57.16
C PHE A 2 -41.20 4.39 57.21
N LYS A 3 -40.73 3.22 56.80
CA LYS A 3 -39.30 2.95 56.60
C LYS A 3 -38.84 3.61 55.31
N LYS A 4 -38.03 4.66 55.47
CA LYS A 4 -37.35 5.35 54.36
C LYS A 4 -36.24 4.47 53.80
N THR A 5 -36.48 3.77 52.69
CA THR A 5 -35.43 3.10 51.91
C THR A 5 -34.68 4.16 51.10
N LYS A 6 -33.42 4.41 51.47
CA LYS A 6 -32.49 5.22 50.71
C LYS A 6 -32.03 4.37 49.51
N VAL A 7 -32.50 4.76 48.32
CA VAL A 7 -31.97 4.22 47.06
C VAL A 7 -30.67 4.96 46.80
N ALA A 8 -29.55 4.31 47.00
CA ALA A 8 -28.25 4.80 46.61
C ALA A 8 -28.12 4.63 45.09
N LEU A 9 -28.24 5.74 44.36
CA LEU A 9 -28.01 5.80 42.91
C LEU A 9 -26.50 5.79 42.68
N THR A 10 -25.92 4.62 42.48
CA THR A 10 -24.54 4.47 42.05
C THR A 10 -24.49 4.80 40.56
N ALA A 11 -24.08 6.03 40.23
CA ALA A 11 -23.77 6.43 38.89
C ALA A 11 -22.51 5.68 38.42
N LEU A 12 -22.70 4.65 37.58
CA LEU A 12 -21.65 3.92 36.91
C LEU A 12 -21.13 4.80 35.81
N MET A 13 -20.05 5.58 36.07
CA MET A 13 -19.31 6.32 35.04
C MET A 13 -18.61 5.31 34.14
N THR A 14 -19.22 4.96 33.03
CA THR A 14 -18.57 4.26 31.94
C THR A 14 -17.61 5.21 31.23
N ILE A 15 -16.34 5.13 31.60
CA ILE A 15 -15.27 5.81 30.86
C ILE A 15 -15.16 5.10 29.52
N THR A 16 -15.77 5.66 28.47
CA THR A 16 -15.55 5.23 27.09
C THR A 16 -14.14 5.64 26.70
N PHE A 17 -13.23 4.67 26.74
CA PHE A 17 -11.88 4.84 26.22
C PHE A 17 -12.00 4.92 24.70
N SER A 18 -12.02 6.13 24.15
CA SER A 18 -11.92 6.36 22.70
C SER A 18 -10.50 5.99 22.29
N ILE A 19 -10.34 4.77 21.76
CA ILE A 19 -9.10 4.36 21.11
C ILE A 19 -9.00 5.18 19.83
N ALA A 20 -8.11 6.16 19.80
CA ALA A 20 -7.76 6.88 18.59
C ALA A 20 -7.18 5.87 17.57
N GLN A 21 -7.95 5.60 16.52
CA GLN A 21 -7.49 4.76 15.41
C GLN A 21 -6.60 5.62 14.51
N ASP A 22 -5.31 5.32 14.50
CA ASP A 22 -4.33 5.99 13.64
C ASP A 22 -4.10 5.16 12.36
N ASN A 23 -5.18 5.04 11.57
CA ASN A 23 -5.20 4.28 10.31
C ASN A 23 -4.88 5.15 9.09
N THR A 24 -4.35 6.34 9.30
CA THR A 24 -4.03 7.30 8.25
C THR A 24 -2.53 7.54 8.12
N ILE A 25 -2.10 7.86 6.89
CA ILE A 25 -0.76 8.37 6.61
C ILE A 25 -0.86 9.68 5.84
N ASP A 26 0.11 10.54 6.03
CA ASP A 26 0.22 11.77 5.26
C ASP A 26 1.06 11.54 4.00
N ILE A 27 0.42 11.68 2.84
CA ILE A 27 1.10 11.65 1.53
C ILE A 27 0.78 12.94 0.79
N ASN A 28 1.79 13.70 0.40
CA ASN A 28 1.64 14.95 -0.34
C ASN A 28 0.65 15.94 0.29
N LYS A 29 0.69 16.09 1.62
CA LYS A 29 -0.22 16.94 2.42
C LYS A 29 -1.69 16.48 2.42
N LYS A 30 -1.96 15.24 2.02
CA LYS A 30 -3.26 14.60 2.10
C LYS A 30 -3.22 13.44 3.07
N LYS A 31 -4.24 13.33 3.90
CA LYS A 31 -4.43 12.15 4.75
C LYS A 31 -5.02 11.03 3.90
N LEU A 32 -4.32 9.91 3.84
CA LEU A 32 -4.77 8.69 3.19
C LEU A 32 -5.09 7.65 4.26
N GLU A 33 -6.33 7.21 4.28
CA GLU A 33 -6.75 6.11 5.14
C GLU A 33 -6.32 4.76 4.52
N ILE A 34 -5.74 3.90 5.35
CA ILE A 34 -5.31 2.55 4.95
C ILE A 34 -6.21 1.52 5.60
N GLY A 35 -6.98 0.82 4.79
CA GLY A 35 -7.82 -0.29 5.24
C GLY A 35 -6.99 -1.48 5.74
N LYS A 36 -7.60 -2.34 6.56
CA LYS A 36 -6.97 -3.54 7.13
C LYS A 36 -6.35 -4.48 6.09
N THR A 37 -6.92 -4.51 4.89
CA THR A 37 -6.46 -5.36 3.78
C THR A 37 -5.65 -4.61 2.75
N ASP A 38 -5.40 -3.31 2.96
CA ASP A 38 -4.68 -2.49 1.98
C ASP A 38 -3.19 -2.37 2.31
N VAL A 39 -2.38 -2.41 1.27
CA VAL A 39 -0.96 -2.08 1.34
C VAL A 39 -0.71 -0.94 0.36
N VAL A 40 -0.12 0.13 0.87
CA VAL A 40 0.16 1.36 0.11
C VAL A 40 1.65 1.46 -0.13
N PHE A 41 2.04 1.60 -1.41
CA PHE A 41 3.41 1.87 -1.81
C PHE A 41 3.51 3.30 -2.31
N LYS A 42 4.45 4.07 -1.77
CA LYS A 42 4.86 5.34 -2.33
C LYS A 42 5.90 5.05 -3.42
N VAL A 43 5.52 5.33 -4.66
CA VAL A 43 6.27 4.91 -5.85
C VAL A 43 6.67 6.14 -6.65
N LYS A 44 7.96 6.29 -6.94
CA LYS A 44 8.50 7.40 -7.70
C LYS A 44 8.72 7.04 -9.17
N GLY A 45 8.44 8.00 -10.04
CA GLY A 45 8.70 7.87 -11.48
C GLY A 45 7.49 7.38 -12.29
N MET A 46 6.29 7.32 -11.70
CA MET A 46 5.06 6.99 -12.43
C MET A 46 4.53 8.21 -13.17
N VAL A 47 4.93 8.38 -14.45
CA VAL A 47 4.55 9.54 -15.28
C VAL A 47 3.62 9.16 -16.45
N CYS A 48 3.43 7.87 -16.71
CA CYS A 48 2.72 7.37 -17.89
C CYS A 48 1.55 6.47 -17.50
N SER A 49 0.34 6.76 -17.98
CA SER A 49 -0.86 5.96 -17.69
C SER A 49 -0.77 4.54 -18.23
N PHE A 50 -0.16 4.33 -19.40
CA PHE A 50 0.04 2.98 -19.94
C PHE A 50 1.01 2.16 -19.11
N CYS A 51 2.07 2.79 -18.61
CA CYS A 51 3.04 2.15 -17.72
C CYS A 51 2.38 1.77 -16.39
N ALA A 52 1.54 2.64 -15.86
CA ALA A 52 0.74 2.37 -14.66
C ALA A 52 -0.19 1.15 -14.83
N GLN A 53 -0.83 1.00 -16.01
CA GLN A 53 -1.64 -0.18 -16.33
C GLN A 53 -0.79 -1.46 -16.37
N GLY A 54 0.42 -1.39 -16.89
CA GLY A 54 1.38 -2.51 -16.88
C GLY A 54 1.72 -2.95 -15.47
N LEU A 55 2.03 -2.00 -14.59
CA LEU A 55 2.28 -2.24 -13.18
C LEU A 55 1.06 -2.85 -12.48
N GLN A 56 -0.13 -2.26 -12.70
CA GLN A 56 -1.39 -2.75 -12.15
C GLN A 56 -1.66 -4.21 -12.56
N LYS A 57 -1.46 -4.55 -13.84
CA LYS A 57 -1.60 -5.91 -14.36
C LYS A 57 -0.57 -6.87 -13.77
N SER A 58 0.66 -6.40 -13.53
CA SER A 58 1.72 -7.21 -12.91
C SER A 58 1.40 -7.54 -11.45
N LEU A 59 0.99 -6.54 -10.66
CA LEU A 59 0.65 -6.71 -9.25
C LEU A 59 -0.62 -7.55 -9.06
N SER A 60 -1.64 -7.39 -9.92
CA SER A 60 -2.90 -8.14 -9.83
C SER A 60 -2.75 -9.66 -10.02
N LYS A 61 -1.58 -10.12 -10.47
CA LYS A 61 -1.26 -11.54 -10.61
C LYS A 61 -0.75 -12.19 -9.33
N LEU A 62 -0.44 -11.41 -8.30
CA LEU A 62 0.00 -11.94 -7.02
C LEU A 62 -1.14 -12.73 -6.35
N ALA A 63 -0.82 -13.89 -5.80
CA ALA A 63 -1.81 -14.85 -5.30
C ALA A 63 -2.67 -14.32 -4.14
N TYR A 64 -2.11 -13.40 -3.34
CA TYR A 64 -2.76 -12.80 -2.19
C TYR A 64 -3.61 -11.56 -2.51
N ILE A 65 -3.68 -11.13 -3.77
CA ILE A 65 -4.49 -9.96 -4.17
C ILE A 65 -5.98 -10.31 -4.19
N ASP A 66 -6.78 -9.47 -3.54
CA ASP A 66 -8.24 -9.50 -3.66
C ASP A 66 -8.67 -8.69 -4.88
N LYS A 67 -9.05 -9.40 -5.94
CA LYS A 67 -9.44 -8.80 -7.23
C LYS A 67 -10.82 -8.12 -7.22
N LYS A 68 -11.57 -8.23 -6.12
CA LYS A 68 -12.90 -7.62 -5.99
C LYS A 68 -12.82 -6.12 -5.75
N ASN A 69 -11.75 -5.67 -5.07
CA ASN A 69 -11.53 -4.28 -4.77
C ASN A 69 -10.70 -3.60 -5.87
N TYR A 70 -10.88 -2.30 -6.05
CA TYR A 70 -10.20 -1.49 -7.06
C TYR A 70 -10.24 -2.10 -8.48
N THR A 71 -9.31 -1.77 -9.34
CA THR A 71 -9.17 -2.41 -10.65
C THR A 71 -8.35 -3.70 -10.51
N LYS A 72 -9.03 -4.83 -10.40
CA LYS A 72 -8.40 -6.16 -10.18
C LYS A 72 -7.47 -6.18 -8.95
N GLY A 73 -7.89 -5.54 -7.88
CA GLY A 73 -7.19 -5.50 -6.60
C GLY A 73 -6.06 -4.48 -6.51
N VAL A 74 -5.90 -3.61 -7.51
CA VAL A 74 -4.80 -2.63 -7.56
C VAL A 74 -5.32 -1.28 -8.01
N LYS A 75 -4.98 -0.22 -7.26
CA LYS A 75 -5.21 1.17 -7.62
C LYS A 75 -3.86 1.87 -7.80
N VAL A 76 -3.68 2.55 -8.91
CA VAL A 76 -2.50 3.38 -9.18
C VAL A 76 -2.93 4.82 -9.30
N ASP A 77 -2.33 5.70 -8.51
CA ASP A 77 -2.54 7.13 -8.55
C ASP A 77 -1.25 7.82 -9.00
N LEU A 78 -1.29 8.33 -10.23
CA LEU A 78 -0.15 9.01 -10.85
C LEU A 78 0.13 10.38 -10.23
N LYS A 79 -0.93 11.06 -9.78
CA LYS A 79 -0.82 12.41 -9.21
C LYS A 79 -0.14 12.37 -7.85
N ASP A 80 -0.54 11.45 -7.02
CA ASP A 80 -0.01 11.31 -5.67
C ASP A 80 1.18 10.32 -5.62
N GLN A 81 1.56 9.72 -6.76
CA GLN A 81 2.68 8.78 -6.89
C GLN A 81 2.54 7.60 -5.92
N ILE A 82 1.34 7.03 -5.83
CA ILE A 82 1.04 5.89 -4.95
C ILE A 82 0.45 4.72 -5.72
N THR A 83 0.73 3.53 -5.23
CA THR A 83 0.08 2.28 -5.65
C THR A 83 -0.51 1.60 -4.43
N ILE A 84 -1.79 1.29 -4.47
CA ILE A 84 -2.51 0.57 -3.42
C ILE A 84 -2.85 -0.81 -3.94
N ILE A 85 -2.53 -1.84 -3.17
CA ILE A 85 -2.99 -3.20 -3.42
C ILE A 85 -3.96 -3.62 -2.32
N SER A 86 -5.06 -4.23 -2.71
CA SER A 86 -5.99 -4.86 -1.78
C SER A 86 -5.67 -6.34 -1.67
N THR A 87 -5.52 -6.84 -0.45
CA THR A 87 -5.16 -8.22 -0.17
C THR A 87 -6.35 -9.00 0.37
N LYS A 88 -6.36 -10.29 0.15
CA LYS A 88 -7.36 -11.18 0.75
C LYS A 88 -7.22 -11.19 2.26
N GLU A 89 -8.32 -11.14 2.97
CA GLU A 89 -8.30 -11.21 4.43
C GLU A 89 -7.65 -12.52 4.90
N GLY A 90 -6.74 -12.41 5.87
CA GLY A 90 -5.99 -13.55 6.41
C GLY A 90 -4.91 -14.12 5.49
N ALA A 91 -4.71 -13.58 4.30
CA ALA A 91 -3.65 -14.05 3.42
C ALA A 91 -2.27 -13.63 3.92
N LYS A 92 -1.30 -14.53 3.77
CA LYS A 92 0.11 -14.19 4.00
C LYS A 92 0.60 -13.29 2.85
N VAL A 93 0.83 -12.03 3.17
CA VAL A 93 1.27 -11.01 2.18
C VAL A 93 2.79 -11.01 2.09
N ASP A 94 3.31 -11.23 0.90
CA ASP A 94 4.74 -11.05 0.61
C ASP A 94 4.99 -9.64 0.07
N HIS A 95 5.27 -8.72 1.00
CA HIS A 95 5.53 -7.32 0.67
C HIS A 95 6.77 -7.14 -0.19
N GLN A 96 7.81 -7.97 0.02
CA GLN A 96 9.07 -7.89 -0.74
C GLN A 96 8.86 -8.29 -2.19
N LEU A 97 8.00 -9.28 -2.45
CA LEU A 97 7.65 -9.67 -3.81
C LEU A 97 6.88 -8.55 -4.53
N ALA A 98 5.98 -7.83 -3.84
CA ALA A 98 5.30 -6.68 -4.41
C ALA A 98 6.29 -5.55 -4.74
N VAL A 99 7.18 -5.21 -3.81
CA VAL A 99 8.25 -4.22 -4.01
C VAL A 99 9.12 -4.60 -5.21
N LYS A 100 9.54 -5.87 -5.29
CA LYS A 100 10.33 -6.37 -6.42
C LYS A 100 9.60 -6.17 -7.75
N LYS A 101 8.31 -6.47 -7.84
CA LYS A 101 7.53 -6.27 -9.06
C LYS A 101 7.42 -4.81 -9.47
N ILE A 102 7.36 -3.88 -8.51
CA ILE A 102 7.35 -2.45 -8.77
C ILE A 102 8.71 -2.02 -9.33
N ILE A 103 9.80 -2.51 -8.75
CA ILE A 103 11.17 -2.21 -9.21
C ILE A 103 11.44 -2.83 -10.59
N ASP A 104 11.02 -4.07 -10.82
CA ASP A 104 11.15 -4.76 -12.11
C ASP A 104 10.35 -4.05 -13.23
N ALA A 105 9.29 -3.33 -12.87
CA ALA A 105 8.54 -2.48 -13.79
C ALA A 105 9.22 -1.12 -14.09
N GLY A 106 10.38 -0.86 -13.49
CA GLY A 106 11.20 0.34 -13.73
C GLY A 106 10.91 1.50 -12.78
N TYR A 107 10.21 1.25 -11.67
CA TYR A 107 9.88 2.28 -10.68
C TYR A 107 10.69 2.13 -9.40
N ASN A 108 10.78 3.22 -8.63
CA ASN A 108 11.40 3.22 -7.31
C ASN A 108 10.33 3.23 -6.22
N VAL A 109 10.47 2.36 -5.21
CA VAL A 109 9.63 2.37 -4.02
C VAL A 109 10.33 3.17 -2.93
N GLU A 110 9.72 4.28 -2.50
CA GLU A 110 10.27 5.14 -1.44
C GLU A 110 9.84 4.67 -0.05
N ALA A 111 8.59 4.23 0.07
CA ALA A 111 8.03 3.73 1.32
C ALA A 111 6.89 2.74 1.04
N ALA A 112 6.63 1.89 1.99
CA ALA A 112 5.48 1.00 1.96
C ALA A 112 4.82 0.97 3.34
N TYR A 113 3.49 0.97 3.36
CA TYR A 113 2.67 1.03 4.56
C TYR A 113 1.58 -0.01 4.50
N TYR A 114 1.21 -0.55 5.64
CA TYR A 114 0.10 -1.48 5.76
C TYR A 114 -0.56 -1.35 7.14
N ASN A 115 -1.76 -1.87 7.28
CA ASN A 115 -2.52 -1.77 8.51
C ASN A 115 -2.95 -3.16 8.98
N PRO A 116 -2.09 -3.90 9.71
CA PRO A 116 -2.34 -5.30 10.06
C PRO A 116 -3.52 -5.50 11.02
N THR A 117 -3.77 -4.52 11.88
CA THR A 117 -4.79 -4.59 12.91
C THR A 117 -6.09 -3.86 12.53
N GLY A 118 -6.05 -3.02 11.48
CA GLY A 118 -7.15 -2.11 11.14
C GLY A 118 -7.17 -0.81 11.96
N THR A 119 -6.29 -0.70 12.96
CA THR A 119 -6.27 0.43 13.90
C THR A 119 -4.97 1.23 13.88
N LYS A 120 -3.87 0.63 13.40
CA LYS A 120 -2.56 1.26 13.38
C LYS A 120 -1.82 0.93 12.09
N VAL A 121 -1.33 1.97 11.43
CA VAL A 121 -0.48 1.83 10.24
C VAL A 121 0.96 1.55 10.64
N GLU A 122 1.57 0.60 9.96
CA GLU A 122 2.98 0.24 10.10
C GLU A 122 3.72 0.46 8.79
N GLN A 123 4.95 0.93 8.88
CA GLN A 123 5.83 1.06 7.74
C GLN A 123 6.61 -0.24 7.53
N ILE A 124 6.64 -0.72 6.29
CA ILE A 124 7.37 -1.92 5.91
C ILE A 124 8.84 -1.57 5.68
N SER A 125 9.74 -2.31 6.30
CA SER A 125 11.18 -2.20 6.00
C SER A 125 11.46 -2.68 4.58
N LEU A 126 11.90 -1.77 3.73
CA LEU A 126 12.24 -2.07 2.34
C LEU A 126 13.66 -2.65 2.29
N GLN A 127 13.79 -3.95 2.08
CA GLN A 127 15.08 -4.58 1.79
C GLN A 127 15.33 -4.49 0.27
N ILE A 128 15.76 -3.33 -0.18
CA ILE A 128 16.21 -3.16 -1.56
C ILE A 128 17.60 -3.77 -1.65
N LYS A 129 17.67 -5.07 -1.99
CA LYS A 129 18.92 -5.64 -2.52
C LYS A 129 19.14 -4.95 -3.87
N ASP A 130 20.14 -4.12 -3.97
CA ASP A 130 20.58 -3.47 -5.19
C ASP A 130 20.70 -4.51 -6.31
N SER A 131 19.64 -4.64 -7.11
CA SER A 131 19.71 -5.38 -8.36
C SER A 131 20.53 -4.53 -9.30
N LYS A 132 21.80 -4.93 -9.47
CA LYS A 132 22.81 -4.35 -10.35
C LYS A 132 22.18 -3.71 -11.57
N LYS A 133 22.46 -2.41 -11.76
CA LYS A 133 22.30 -1.66 -12.99
C LYS A 133 22.49 -2.55 -14.22
N GLY A 134 21.37 -2.91 -14.87
CA GLY A 134 21.41 -3.58 -16.15
C GLY A 134 22.15 -2.70 -17.14
N LYS A 135 23.31 -3.15 -17.61
CA LYS A 135 24.06 -2.54 -18.70
C LYS A 135 23.10 -2.38 -19.89
N HIS A 136 22.79 -1.14 -20.24
CA HIS A 136 22.26 -0.82 -21.55
C HIS A 136 23.30 -1.27 -22.58
N LYS A 137 23.06 -2.41 -23.23
CA LYS A 137 23.73 -2.73 -24.48
C LYS A 137 23.25 -1.74 -25.53
N LYS A 138 24.10 -0.75 -25.84
CA LYS A 138 23.94 0.05 -27.04
C LYS A 138 23.98 -0.90 -28.23
N HIS A 139 22.85 -1.07 -28.90
CA HIS A 139 22.80 -1.68 -30.21
C HIS A 139 23.40 -0.70 -31.19
N GLY A 140 24.66 -0.87 -31.52
CA GLY A 140 25.32 -0.16 -32.63
C GLY A 140 24.73 -0.68 -33.93
N MET A 141 23.87 0.10 -34.57
CA MET A 141 23.49 -0.12 -35.96
C MET A 141 24.67 0.26 -36.84
N ASN A 142 25.35 -0.74 -37.31
CA ASN A 142 26.41 -0.60 -38.34
C ASN A 142 25.74 -0.64 -39.71
N HIS A 143 25.36 0.52 -40.25
CA HIS A 143 24.97 0.64 -41.65
C HIS A 143 26.25 0.69 -42.50
N LYS A 144 26.62 -0.44 -43.07
CA LYS A 144 27.57 -0.53 -44.17
C LYS A 144 26.83 -0.22 -45.46
N HIS A 145 26.95 1.01 -45.94
CA HIS A 145 26.70 1.32 -47.35
C HIS A 145 27.89 0.82 -48.17
N LYS A 146 27.61 -0.09 -49.09
CA LYS A 146 28.49 -0.41 -50.23
C LYS A 146 27.92 0.32 -51.43
N GLY A 147 28.66 1.31 -51.91
CA GLY A 147 28.47 1.89 -53.23
C GLY A 147 29.06 0.97 -54.32
#